data_36570f9dc1a8737114fb56e0237081be
#
_entry.id   36570f9dc1a8737114fb56e0237081be
#
_cell.length_a   1.000
_cell.length_b   1.000
_cell.length_c   1.000
_cell.angle_alpha   90.00
_cell.angle_beta   90.00
_cell.angle_gamma   90.00
#
_symmetry.space_group_name_H-M   'P 1'
#
loop_
_entity.id
_entity.type
_entity.pdbx_description
1 polymer ?
#
loop_
_entity_poly.entity_id
_entity_poly.type
_entity_poly.pdbx_seq_one_letter_code
_entity_poly.pdbx_strand_id
1 'polypeptide(L)'
;MALSPINPTQLTPPRVALIDDRSGAISREWYRFFLSLLTATQNNQAETELSPDTSSLLASYDAMLVSLAQTTESAPDAASAVASLAAELQALGNTTATAPAIQNSNTLRTNYLDWEQDAPYVNRIARAGWNSFDQTLNIGMEYDVVQQVGLEQYARVANFTGVTIPNGTVVGFTGAVPDSALSVSPYLANGATPTLYIVGVMTHDLPDSGERGYCTTFGFVRDVNTSAFALGDVLYASPTVAGAFTNVKPTAPNNVVPVAAVLQVGTTDGVIFVRPTIEQQKYYGEFTKLDTQTPAAINTAYPLLLTNTEIANDVSLGTPASRVVIANAGLYNISVSVQITSTNSSQKSIWVWLRKNGTTDIPNSARVASITLNNGYLVVSLNEVVSLLAGDFIEVMYAADSTNVSIATVAATAFAPAAPAVILAVTQTEQ
;
A
#
# COMPACT_ATOMS: atom_id res chain seq x y z
N MET A 1 -58.49 -4.47 -17.04
CA MET A 1 -57.99 -5.62 -17.82
C MET A 1 -56.61 -5.25 -18.28
N ALA A 2 -55.60 -5.86 -17.73
CA ALA A 2 -54.25 -5.65 -18.19
C ALA A 2 -54.08 -6.34 -19.54
N LEU A 3 -53.67 -5.58 -20.55
CA LEU A 3 -53.35 -6.10 -21.87
C LEU A 3 -52.01 -6.86 -21.77
N SER A 4 -52.00 -8.11 -22.21
CA SER A 4 -50.77 -8.91 -22.27
C SER A 4 -49.73 -8.23 -23.20
N PRO A 5 -48.43 -8.27 -22.89
CA PRO A 5 -47.41 -7.69 -23.73
C PRO A 5 -47.40 -8.36 -25.11
N ILE A 6 -47.44 -7.56 -26.18
CA ILE A 6 -47.38 -8.03 -27.55
C ILE A 6 -45.95 -8.38 -27.88
N ASN A 7 -45.69 -9.63 -28.25
CA ASN A 7 -44.37 -10.11 -28.67
C ASN A 7 -44.03 -9.45 -30.05
N PRO A 8 -42.96 -8.65 -30.17
CA PRO A 8 -42.61 -7.94 -31.40
C PRO A 8 -42.33 -8.86 -32.61
N THR A 9 -42.11 -10.14 -32.41
CA THR A 9 -41.90 -11.12 -33.49
C THR A 9 -43.19 -11.50 -34.23
N GLN A 10 -44.37 -11.00 -33.81
CA GLN A 10 -45.70 -11.31 -34.45
C GLN A 10 -46.31 -10.14 -35.23
N LEU A 11 -45.58 -9.03 -35.41
CA LEU A 11 -46.05 -7.90 -36.22
C LEU A 11 -45.82 -8.19 -37.70
N THR A 12 -46.77 -8.88 -38.35
CA THR A 12 -46.82 -9.08 -39.79
C THR A 12 -47.68 -8.01 -40.44
N PRO A 13 -47.16 -7.29 -41.47
CA PRO A 13 -47.97 -6.30 -42.19
C PRO A 13 -49.21 -6.93 -42.83
N PRO A 14 -50.36 -6.23 -42.86
CA PRO A 14 -51.55 -6.70 -43.54
C PRO A 14 -51.29 -6.96 -45.03
N ARG A 15 -51.92 -8.01 -45.57
CA ARG A 15 -51.83 -8.36 -47.01
C ARG A 15 -52.91 -7.70 -47.86
N VAL A 16 -53.64 -6.71 -47.35
CA VAL A 16 -54.66 -5.93 -48.03
C VAL A 16 -54.11 -4.59 -48.51
N ALA A 17 -54.71 -3.96 -49.45
CA ALA A 17 -54.31 -2.63 -49.89
C ALA A 17 -54.35 -1.63 -48.73
N LEU A 18 -53.38 -0.72 -48.72
CA LEU A 18 -53.24 0.30 -47.65
C LEU A 18 -54.46 1.23 -47.64
N ILE A 19 -54.95 1.58 -48.80
CA ILE A 19 -56.16 2.42 -49.02
C ILE A 19 -57.29 1.56 -49.46
N ASP A 20 -58.41 1.71 -48.82
CA ASP A 20 -59.66 1.07 -49.21
C ASP A 20 -60.26 1.80 -50.44
N ASP A 21 -60.39 1.08 -51.57
CA ASP A 21 -60.86 1.63 -52.87
C ASP A 21 -62.27 2.24 -52.83
N ARG A 22 -63.03 1.94 -51.79
CA ARG A 22 -64.43 2.46 -51.68
C ARG A 22 -64.56 3.73 -50.87
N SER A 23 -63.65 3.87 -49.86
CA SER A 23 -63.71 4.99 -48.92
C SER A 23 -62.62 6.03 -49.15
N GLY A 24 -61.55 5.68 -49.89
CA GLY A 24 -60.33 6.50 -50.03
C GLY A 24 -59.60 6.72 -48.75
N ALA A 25 -59.89 5.96 -47.69
CA ALA A 25 -59.25 6.04 -46.40
C ALA A 25 -58.31 4.83 -46.15
N ILE A 26 -57.40 4.93 -45.18
CA ILE A 26 -56.52 3.82 -44.76
C ILE A 26 -57.38 2.63 -44.34
N SER A 27 -57.14 1.45 -44.89
CA SER A 27 -57.87 0.24 -44.59
C SER A 27 -57.80 -0.08 -43.08
N ARG A 28 -58.87 -0.66 -42.55
CA ARG A 28 -59.02 -0.92 -41.12
C ARG A 28 -57.95 -1.83 -40.58
N GLU A 29 -57.41 -2.71 -41.40
CA GLU A 29 -56.33 -3.65 -41.09
C GLU A 29 -54.98 -2.92 -40.94
N TRP A 30 -54.66 -1.96 -41.81
CA TRP A 30 -53.46 -1.15 -41.74
C TRP A 30 -53.51 -0.16 -40.57
N TYR A 31 -54.69 0.44 -40.30
CA TYR A 31 -54.89 1.30 -39.14
C TYR A 31 -54.61 0.54 -37.80
N ARG A 32 -55.12 -0.70 -37.69
CA ARG A 32 -54.83 -1.55 -36.51
C ARG A 32 -53.36 -1.96 -36.41
N PHE A 33 -52.70 -2.23 -37.53
CA PHE A 33 -51.30 -2.53 -37.58
C PHE A 33 -50.46 -1.35 -37.07
N PHE A 34 -50.71 -0.13 -37.54
CA PHE A 34 -50.04 1.07 -37.06
C PHE A 34 -50.32 1.36 -35.58
N LEU A 35 -51.50 1.15 -35.11
CA LEU A 35 -51.84 1.30 -33.68
C LEU A 35 -51.09 0.27 -32.83
N SER A 36 -50.96 -0.95 -33.30
CA SER A 36 -50.19 -2.00 -32.62
C SER A 36 -48.68 -1.70 -32.60
N LEU A 37 -48.15 -1.13 -33.66
CA LEU A 37 -46.79 -0.67 -33.77
C LEU A 37 -46.52 0.49 -32.78
N LEU A 38 -47.41 1.46 -32.73
CA LEU A 38 -47.34 2.59 -31.79
C LEU A 38 -47.40 2.14 -30.33
N THR A 39 -48.30 1.18 -30.04
CA THR A 39 -48.43 0.62 -28.69
C THR A 39 -47.19 -0.19 -28.30
N ALA A 40 -46.58 -0.92 -29.23
CA ALA A 40 -45.36 -1.67 -29.01
C ALA A 40 -44.16 -0.73 -28.74
N THR A 41 -44.05 0.40 -29.44
CA THR A 41 -43.03 1.44 -29.20
C THR A 41 -43.28 2.16 -27.88
N GLN A 42 -44.51 2.47 -27.51
CA GLN A 42 -44.81 3.11 -26.22
C GLN A 42 -44.53 2.20 -25.00
N ASN A 43 -44.78 0.89 -25.10
CA ASN A 43 -44.48 -0.05 -24.03
C ASN A 43 -42.96 -0.29 -23.84
N ASN A 44 -42.15 -0.07 -24.88
CA ASN A 44 -40.67 -0.10 -24.74
C ASN A 44 -40.11 1.20 -24.17
N GLN A 45 -40.90 2.29 -24.08
CA GLN A 45 -40.46 3.58 -23.54
C GLN A 45 -40.50 3.68 -22.00
N ALA A 46 -41.08 2.72 -21.30
CA ALA A 46 -41.23 2.79 -19.85
C ALA A 46 -39.91 2.54 -19.08
N GLU A 47 -38.82 2.16 -19.74
CA GLU A 47 -37.54 1.82 -19.07
C GLU A 47 -36.26 2.47 -19.67
N THR A 48 -36.39 3.38 -20.66
CA THR A 48 -35.19 4.04 -21.22
C THR A 48 -35.44 5.52 -21.44
N GLU A 49 -34.67 6.41 -20.78
CA GLU A 49 -34.58 7.80 -21.19
C GLU A 49 -34.05 7.84 -22.64
N LEU A 50 -34.90 8.22 -23.57
CA LEU A 50 -34.56 8.37 -25.00
C LEU A 50 -33.50 9.45 -25.15
N SER A 51 -32.46 9.19 -25.93
CA SER A 51 -31.52 10.22 -26.33
C SER A 51 -32.19 11.37 -27.04
N PRO A 52 -31.67 12.61 -26.99
CA PRO A 52 -32.25 13.78 -27.66
C PRO A 52 -32.57 13.54 -29.16
N ASP A 53 -31.77 12.71 -29.84
CA ASP A 53 -31.93 12.36 -31.25
C ASP A 53 -33.19 11.49 -31.52
N THR A 54 -33.52 10.57 -30.61
CA THR A 54 -34.70 9.73 -30.73
C THR A 54 -35.99 10.49 -30.44
N SER A 55 -35.96 11.50 -29.56
CA SER A 55 -37.10 12.37 -29.32
C SER A 55 -37.39 13.32 -30.48
N SER A 56 -36.34 13.82 -31.17
CA SER A 56 -36.49 14.65 -32.38
C SER A 56 -37.02 13.83 -33.57
N LEU A 57 -36.60 12.59 -33.69
CA LEU A 57 -37.13 11.64 -34.69
C LEU A 57 -38.61 11.33 -34.45
N LEU A 58 -39.03 11.04 -33.22
CA LEU A 58 -40.41 10.83 -32.85
C LEU A 58 -41.28 12.06 -33.17
N ALA A 59 -40.79 13.27 -32.86
CA ALA A 59 -41.51 14.52 -33.20
C ALA A 59 -41.60 14.73 -34.72
N SER A 60 -40.62 14.31 -35.52
CA SER A 60 -40.66 14.36 -36.98
C SER A 60 -41.68 13.35 -37.57
N TYR A 61 -41.75 12.15 -36.96
CA TYR A 61 -42.78 11.15 -37.35
C TYR A 61 -44.19 11.58 -37.00
N ASP A 62 -44.41 12.22 -35.85
CA ASP A 62 -45.74 12.78 -35.48
C ASP A 62 -46.15 13.89 -36.46
N ALA A 63 -45.23 14.79 -36.81
CA ALA A 63 -45.48 15.84 -37.80
C ALA A 63 -45.78 15.27 -39.20
N MET A 64 -45.12 14.18 -39.58
CA MET A 64 -45.29 13.50 -40.84
C MET A 64 -46.62 12.73 -40.91
N LEU A 65 -47.04 12.09 -39.82
CA LEU A 65 -48.34 11.44 -39.66
C LEU A 65 -49.49 12.45 -39.70
N VAL A 66 -49.32 13.61 -39.08
CA VAL A 66 -50.30 14.73 -39.15
C VAL A 66 -50.38 15.29 -40.56
N SER A 67 -49.24 15.44 -41.26
CA SER A 67 -49.20 15.87 -42.68
C SER A 67 -49.91 14.86 -43.61
N LEU A 68 -49.68 13.56 -43.38
CA LEU A 68 -50.35 12.49 -44.15
C LEU A 68 -51.82 12.45 -43.92
N ALA A 69 -52.28 12.74 -42.70
CA ALA A 69 -53.70 12.83 -42.35
C ALA A 69 -54.40 14.06 -43.00
N GLN A 70 -53.68 15.12 -43.31
CA GLN A 70 -54.18 16.34 -43.95
C GLN A 70 -54.17 16.29 -45.48
N THR A 71 -53.45 15.36 -46.12
CA THR A 71 -53.27 15.25 -47.56
C THR A 71 -54.21 14.21 -48.20
N THR A 72 -55.33 13.90 -47.59
CA THR A 72 -56.31 12.89 -48.11
C THR A 72 -57.09 13.29 -49.39
N GLU A 73 -56.67 14.29 -50.17
CA GLU A 73 -57.32 14.68 -51.40
C GLU A 73 -56.63 14.31 -52.74
N SER A 74 -55.43 13.69 -52.75
CA SER A 74 -54.83 13.22 -54.03
C SER A 74 -54.00 11.96 -53.89
N ALA A 75 -54.44 10.92 -54.58
CA ALA A 75 -53.80 9.57 -54.52
C ALA A 75 -52.34 9.48 -54.94
N PRO A 76 -51.71 10.29 -55.82
CA PRO A 76 -50.34 10.22 -56.19
C PRO A 76 -49.35 10.70 -55.06
N ASP A 77 -49.76 11.61 -54.21
CA ASP A 77 -48.94 12.19 -53.17
C ASP A 77 -48.84 11.23 -51.96
N ALA A 78 -49.84 10.47 -51.67
CA ALA A 78 -49.83 9.48 -50.61
C ALA A 78 -48.86 8.34 -50.92
N ALA A 79 -48.71 7.89 -52.13
CA ALA A 79 -47.75 6.85 -52.53
C ALA A 79 -46.28 7.31 -52.42
N SER A 80 -46.04 8.58 -52.76
CA SER A 80 -44.70 9.18 -52.62
C SER A 80 -44.28 9.35 -51.16
N ALA A 81 -45.23 9.75 -50.30
CA ALA A 81 -44.98 9.88 -48.84
C ALA A 81 -44.73 8.54 -48.17
N VAL A 82 -45.48 7.49 -48.59
CA VAL A 82 -45.26 6.13 -48.09
C VAL A 82 -43.91 5.56 -48.54
N ALA A 83 -43.49 5.84 -49.77
CA ALA A 83 -42.16 5.42 -50.26
C ALA A 83 -41.02 6.12 -49.51
N SER A 84 -41.18 7.40 -49.19
CA SER A 84 -40.22 8.18 -48.40
C SER A 84 -40.11 7.64 -46.96
N LEU A 85 -41.24 7.36 -46.32
CA LEU A 85 -41.31 6.80 -44.98
C LEU A 85 -40.67 5.38 -44.92
N ALA A 86 -40.92 4.58 -45.96
CA ALA A 86 -40.32 3.24 -46.04
C ALA A 86 -38.78 3.30 -46.20
N ALA A 87 -38.26 4.27 -46.98
CA ALA A 87 -36.85 4.49 -47.16
C ALA A 87 -36.19 4.98 -45.84
N GLU A 88 -36.84 5.86 -45.09
CA GLU A 88 -36.33 6.32 -43.78
C GLU A 88 -36.38 5.20 -42.73
N LEU A 89 -37.42 4.40 -42.67
CA LEU A 89 -37.50 3.23 -41.80
C LEU A 89 -36.43 2.20 -42.14
N GLN A 90 -36.10 2.04 -43.42
CA GLN A 90 -35.04 1.15 -43.86
C GLN A 90 -33.62 1.69 -43.51
N ALA A 91 -33.44 3.01 -43.58
CA ALA A 91 -32.25 3.70 -43.15
C ALA A 91 -32.07 3.59 -41.63
N LEU A 92 -33.13 3.74 -40.84
CA LEU A 92 -33.13 3.56 -39.39
C LEU A 92 -32.82 2.11 -39.00
N GLY A 93 -33.40 1.14 -39.72
CA GLY A 93 -33.09 -0.29 -39.54
C GLY A 93 -31.61 -0.61 -39.79
N ASN A 94 -30.99 0.07 -40.76
CA ASN A 94 -29.59 -0.10 -41.08
C ASN A 94 -28.62 0.59 -40.09
N THR A 95 -29.06 1.70 -39.48
CA THR A 95 -28.26 2.37 -38.40
C THR A 95 -28.39 1.63 -37.07
N THR A 96 -29.54 1.02 -36.79
CA THR A 96 -29.68 0.17 -35.60
C THR A 96 -28.94 -1.17 -35.71
N ALA A 97 -28.65 -1.64 -36.93
CA ALA A 97 -27.87 -2.86 -37.16
C ALA A 97 -26.35 -2.67 -36.86
N THR A 98 -25.87 -1.43 -36.78
CA THR A 98 -24.46 -1.10 -36.42
C THR A 98 -24.33 -0.62 -34.97
N ALA A 99 -25.41 -0.28 -34.30
CA ALA A 99 -25.36 -0.07 -32.84
C ALA A 99 -25.32 -1.44 -32.16
N PRO A 100 -24.42 -1.67 -31.20
CA PRO A 100 -24.46 -2.88 -30.41
C PRO A 100 -25.84 -2.97 -29.77
N ALA A 101 -26.55 -4.05 -30.04
CA ALA A 101 -27.85 -4.28 -29.47
C ALA A 101 -27.73 -4.28 -27.97
N ILE A 102 -28.13 -3.19 -27.31
CA ILE A 102 -28.36 -3.16 -25.88
C ILE A 102 -29.56 -4.06 -25.66
N GLN A 103 -29.34 -5.36 -25.63
CA GLN A 103 -30.35 -6.26 -25.15
C GLN A 103 -30.58 -5.94 -23.68
N ASN A 104 -31.80 -5.97 -23.24
CA ASN A 104 -32.30 -5.82 -21.89
C ASN A 104 -31.83 -7.02 -21.00
N SER A 105 -30.56 -7.36 -21.08
CA SER A 105 -29.85 -8.27 -20.19
C SER A 105 -28.90 -7.41 -19.41
N ASN A 106 -28.83 -7.57 -18.08
CA ASN A 106 -27.88 -6.92 -17.19
C ASN A 106 -26.41 -7.23 -17.56
N THR A 107 -26.14 -7.62 -18.81
CA THR A 107 -24.83 -8.05 -19.29
C THR A 107 -24.53 -7.38 -20.62
N LEU A 108 -23.53 -6.49 -20.63
CA LEU A 108 -22.90 -5.99 -21.86
C LEU A 108 -21.90 -7.05 -22.36
N ARG A 109 -22.12 -7.56 -23.59
CA ARG A 109 -21.18 -8.43 -24.29
C ARG A 109 -20.59 -7.68 -25.48
N THR A 110 -19.33 -7.32 -25.38
CA THR A 110 -18.58 -6.61 -26.43
C THR A 110 -17.17 -7.15 -26.51
N ASN A 111 -16.53 -7.09 -27.68
CA ASN A 111 -15.13 -7.41 -27.86
C ASN A 111 -14.24 -6.27 -27.37
N TYR A 112 -14.72 -5.03 -27.45
CA TYR A 112 -14.01 -3.82 -27.08
C TYR A 112 -14.97 -2.87 -26.39
N LEU A 113 -14.47 -2.06 -25.47
CA LEU A 113 -15.15 -0.93 -24.87
C LEU A 113 -14.28 0.30 -25.10
N ASP A 114 -14.70 1.15 -26.02
CA ASP A 114 -14.04 2.42 -26.29
C ASP A 114 -14.67 3.51 -25.42
N TRP A 115 -13.81 4.31 -24.81
CA TRP A 115 -14.22 5.42 -23.94
C TRP A 115 -14.08 6.73 -24.70
N GLU A 116 -15.06 7.62 -24.54
CA GLU A 116 -14.96 8.97 -25.05
C GLU A 116 -13.86 9.73 -24.30
N GLN A 117 -12.84 10.22 -25.04
CA GLN A 117 -11.66 10.84 -24.47
C GLN A 117 -11.82 12.34 -24.24
N ASP A 118 -12.74 12.99 -24.93
CA ASP A 118 -12.93 14.44 -24.90
C ASP A 118 -13.89 14.89 -23.78
N ALA A 119 -14.62 13.98 -23.16
CA ALA A 119 -15.53 14.31 -22.07
C ALA A 119 -14.79 14.25 -20.72
N PRO A 120 -14.92 15.26 -19.85
CA PRO A 120 -14.36 15.20 -18.50
C PRO A 120 -15.04 14.10 -17.70
N TYR A 121 -14.24 13.31 -16.98
CA TYR A 121 -14.77 12.33 -16.05
C TYR A 121 -15.52 13.04 -14.91
N VAL A 122 -16.76 12.62 -14.68
CA VAL A 122 -17.57 13.08 -13.54
C VAL A 122 -17.73 11.92 -12.57
N ASN A 123 -17.23 12.07 -11.34
CA ASN A 123 -17.32 11.04 -10.31
C ASN A 123 -18.77 10.75 -9.93
N ARG A 124 -19.12 9.47 -9.90
CA ARG A 124 -20.37 8.93 -9.38
C ARG A 124 -20.14 7.49 -8.95
N ILE A 125 -20.72 7.08 -7.83
CA ILE A 125 -20.61 5.70 -7.32
C ILE A 125 -20.98 4.70 -8.43
N ALA A 126 -20.15 3.67 -8.59
CA ALA A 126 -20.29 2.60 -9.60
C ALA A 126 -20.19 3.06 -11.06
N ARG A 127 -19.78 4.30 -11.34
CA ARG A 127 -19.48 4.78 -12.69
C ARG A 127 -18.04 4.45 -13.05
N ALA A 128 -17.84 3.86 -14.23
CA ALA A 128 -16.55 3.75 -14.88
C ALA A 128 -16.46 4.72 -16.05
N GLY A 129 -15.32 5.36 -16.27
CA GLY A 129 -15.07 6.28 -17.36
C GLY A 129 -13.61 6.60 -17.55
N TRP A 130 -13.22 7.02 -18.77
CA TRP A 130 -11.85 7.39 -19.08
C TRP A 130 -11.51 8.77 -18.49
N ASN A 131 -10.35 8.88 -17.85
CA ASN A 131 -9.77 10.14 -17.42
C ASN A 131 -8.62 10.50 -18.37
N SER A 132 -8.84 11.47 -19.23
CA SER A 132 -7.86 11.89 -20.25
C SER A 132 -6.66 12.63 -19.66
N PHE A 133 -6.78 13.21 -18.46
CA PHE A 133 -5.68 13.87 -17.77
C PHE A 133 -4.67 12.85 -17.22
N ASP A 134 -5.17 11.85 -16.48
CA ASP A 134 -4.34 10.81 -15.87
C ASP A 134 -4.13 9.60 -16.81
N GLN A 135 -4.78 9.60 -17.96
CA GLN A 135 -4.74 8.52 -18.97
C GLN A 135 -5.05 7.13 -18.40
N THR A 136 -6.09 7.07 -17.57
CA THR A 136 -6.51 5.83 -16.90
C THR A 136 -8.03 5.71 -16.85
N LEU A 137 -8.49 4.48 -16.62
CA LEU A 137 -9.90 4.21 -16.31
C LEU A 137 -10.18 4.58 -14.85
N ASN A 138 -11.11 5.49 -14.64
CA ASN A 138 -11.62 5.86 -13.32
C ASN A 138 -12.86 5.07 -12.97
N ILE A 139 -12.95 4.60 -11.73
CA ILE A 139 -14.16 3.96 -11.17
C ILE A 139 -14.55 4.74 -9.92
N GLY A 140 -15.76 5.30 -9.92
CA GLY A 140 -16.30 6.02 -8.77
C GLY A 140 -16.70 5.07 -7.65
N MET A 141 -16.25 5.38 -6.43
CA MET A 141 -16.50 4.63 -5.22
C MET A 141 -17.22 5.50 -4.18
N GLU A 142 -17.58 4.94 -3.03
CA GLU A 142 -18.16 5.70 -1.90
C GLU A 142 -17.17 6.76 -1.36
N TYR A 143 -17.68 7.74 -0.64
CA TYR A 143 -16.91 8.85 -0.05
C TYR A 143 -16.16 9.73 -1.07
N ASP A 144 -16.70 9.89 -2.28
CA ASP A 144 -16.06 10.59 -3.39
C ASP A 144 -14.67 10.03 -3.82
N VAL A 145 -14.35 8.83 -3.37
CA VAL A 145 -13.11 8.16 -3.77
C VAL A 145 -13.22 7.71 -5.23
N VAL A 146 -12.15 7.92 -5.99
CA VAL A 146 -12.02 7.47 -7.37
C VAL A 146 -10.89 6.46 -7.47
N GLN A 147 -11.18 5.24 -7.88
CA GLN A 147 -10.16 4.25 -8.20
C GLN A 147 -9.59 4.54 -9.58
N GLN A 148 -8.34 4.93 -9.66
CA GLN A 148 -7.57 5.05 -10.89
C GLN A 148 -6.91 3.70 -11.20
N VAL A 149 -7.47 2.98 -12.20
CA VAL A 149 -7.06 1.61 -12.50
C VAL A 149 -5.61 1.55 -12.97
N GLY A 150 -4.77 0.82 -12.26
CA GLY A 150 -3.34 0.68 -12.54
C GLY A 150 -2.45 1.75 -11.90
N LEU A 151 -3.00 2.85 -11.39
CA LEU A 151 -2.26 3.91 -10.71
C LEU A 151 -2.45 3.89 -9.21
N GLU A 152 -3.56 3.33 -8.71
CA GLU A 152 -3.91 3.32 -7.29
C GLU A 152 -4.40 1.95 -6.84
N GLN A 153 -4.09 1.61 -5.59
CA GLN A 153 -4.58 0.40 -4.91
C GLN A 153 -5.10 0.79 -3.53
N TYR A 154 -6.28 0.29 -3.20
CA TYR A 154 -6.94 0.53 -1.93
C TYR A 154 -7.12 -0.76 -1.13
N ALA A 155 -7.03 -0.66 0.20
CA ALA A 155 -7.56 -1.66 1.11
C ALA A 155 -8.91 -1.19 1.66
N ARG A 156 -9.87 -2.12 1.78
CA ARG A 156 -11.13 -1.87 2.46
C ARG A 156 -10.90 -1.94 3.97
N VAL A 157 -11.19 -0.84 4.65
CA VAL A 157 -10.93 -0.69 6.09
C VAL A 157 -12.19 -0.36 6.87
N ALA A 158 -12.13 -0.56 8.19
CA ALA A 158 -13.23 -0.23 9.10
C ALA A 158 -12.68 0.51 10.32
N ASN A 159 -13.41 1.52 10.77
CA ASN A 159 -13.09 2.34 11.93
C ASN A 159 -13.89 1.94 13.17
N PHE A 160 -13.19 1.51 14.23
CA PHE A 160 -13.74 1.20 15.55
C PHE A 160 -13.00 1.95 16.67
N THR A 161 -12.41 3.10 16.35
CA THR A 161 -11.57 3.85 17.32
C THR A 161 -12.36 4.71 18.29
N GLY A 162 -13.64 4.93 18.07
CA GLY A 162 -14.47 5.85 18.83
C GLY A 162 -14.47 7.30 18.30
N VAL A 163 -13.67 7.59 17.26
CA VAL A 163 -13.55 8.91 16.64
C VAL A 163 -13.35 8.78 15.12
N THR A 164 -13.66 9.84 14.38
CA THR A 164 -13.37 9.89 12.94
C THR A 164 -11.86 9.80 12.69
N ILE A 165 -11.44 8.97 11.73
CA ILE A 165 -10.06 8.95 11.22
C ILE A 165 -10.01 9.87 10.00
N PRO A 166 -9.28 11.00 10.05
CA PRO A 166 -9.22 11.97 8.96
C PRO A 166 -8.50 11.46 7.71
N ASN A 167 -8.81 12.07 6.56
CA ASN A 167 -8.01 11.96 5.33
C ASN A 167 -6.52 12.24 5.61
N GLY A 168 -5.62 11.51 4.95
CA GLY A 168 -4.18 11.68 5.14
C GLY A 168 -3.61 11.02 6.40
N THR A 169 -4.42 10.32 7.21
CA THR A 169 -3.93 9.62 8.41
C THR A 169 -3.23 8.32 8.05
N VAL A 170 -2.01 8.11 8.53
CA VAL A 170 -1.31 6.82 8.45
C VAL A 170 -2.01 5.82 9.36
N VAL A 171 -2.45 4.68 8.83
CA VAL A 171 -3.21 3.69 9.59
C VAL A 171 -2.53 2.33 9.63
N GLY A 172 -2.66 1.68 10.78
CA GLY A 172 -2.19 0.34 11.05
C GLY A 172 -3.34 -0.65 11.28
N PHE A 173 -3.08 -1.93 11.03
CA PHE A 173 -4.00 -3.02 11.26
C PHE A 173 -4.18 -3.28 12.77
N THR A 174 -5.42 -3.38 13.22
CA THR A 174 -5.76 -3.68 14.61
C THR A 174 -6.58 -4.96 14.78
N GLY A 175 -7.09 -5.53 13.68
CA GLY A 175 -7.89 -6.75 13.69
C GLY A 175 -8.67 -6.91 12.40
N ALA A 176 -9.41 -8.01 12.31
CA ALA A 176 -10.30 -8.30 11.19
C ALA A 176 -11.77 -8.16 11.63
N VAL A 177 -12.62 -7.76 10.70
CA VAL A 177 -14.07 -7.72 10.89
C VAL A 177 -14.75 -8.72 9.94
N PRO A 178 -15.97 -9.23 10.30
CA PRO A 178 -16.57 -10.36 9.60
C PRO A 178 -16.80 -10.18 8.10
N ASP A 179 -16.90 -8.99 7.56
CA ASP A 179 -17.21 -8.71 6.15
C ASP A 179 -15.98 -8.42 5.28
N SER A 180 -14.83 -9.00 5.65
CA SER A 180 -13.56 -8.86 4.91
C SER A 180 -12.99 -7.43 4.86
N ALA A 181 -13.34 -6.57 5.82
CA ALA A 181 -12.66 -5.30 6.03
C ALA A 181 -11.57 -5.44 7.11
N LEU A 182 -10.52 -4.62 7.02
CA LEU A 182 -9.46 -4.56 8.01
C LEU A 182 -9.83 -3.52 9.06
N SER A 183 -9.89 -3.90 10.34
CA SER A 183 -9.98 -2.89 11.41
C SER A 183 -8.67 -2.13 11.49
N VAL A 184 -8.74 -0.80 11.50
CA VAL A 184 -7.56 0.07 11.52
C VAL A 184 -7.64 1.14 12.60
N SER A 185 -6.48 1.61 13.01
CA SER A 185 -6.33 2.80 13.86
C SER A 185 -5.14 3.64 13.40
N PRO A 186 -5.05 4.93 13.82
CA PRO A 186 -3.86 5.73 13.56
C PRO A 186 -2.59 5.02 14.04
N TYR A 187 -1.63 4.83 13.13
CA TYR A 187 -0.37 4.12 13.40
C TYR A 187 0.63 5.03 14.12
N LEU A 188 1.34 4.50 15.11
CA LEU A 188 2.43 5.18 15.82
C LEU A 188 3.73 4.38 15.66
N ALA A 189 4.75 5.00 15.07
CA ALA A 189 6.02 4.36 14.74
C ALA A 189 7.03 4.36 15.90
N ASN A 190 6.58 4.15 17.14
CA ASN A 190 7.40 4.25 18.37
C ASN A 190 8.14 2.95 18.74
N GLY A 191 8.18 1.96 17.85
CA GLY A 191 8.80 0.64 18.11
C GLY A 191 7.89 -0.38 18.82
N ALA A 192 6.79 0.06 19.44
CA ALA A 192 5.87 -0.85 20.13
C ALA A 192 4.95 -1.61 19.17
N THR A 193 4.60 -1.01 18.03
CA THR A 193 3.75 -1.63 17.00
C THR A 193 4.62 -2.11 15.84
N PRO A 194 4.56 -3.40 15.45
CA PRO A 194 5.33 -3.91 14.33
C PRO A 194 5.06 -3.16 13.01
N THR A 195 6.09 -2.93 12.21
CA THR A 195 6.00 -2.26 10.90
C THR A 195 5.12 -3.00 9.91
N LEU A 196 5.03 -4.34 10.00
CA LEU A 196 4.16 -5.18 9.18
C LEU A 196 2.67 -4.87 9.36
N TYR A 197 2.29 -4.20 10.43
CA TYR A 197 0.90 -3.85 10.69
C TYR A 197 0.47 -2.52 10.07
N ILE A 198 1.37 -1.79 9.42
CA ILE A 198 0.98 -0.61 8.65
C ILE A 198 0.17 -1.06 7.42
N VAL A 199 -0.98 -0.43 7.20
CA VAL A 199 -1.86 -0.75 6.06
C VAL A 199 -1.66 0.25 4.93
N GLY A 200 -1.71 1.54 5.25
CA GLY A 200 -1.60 2.61 4.26
C GLY A 200 -1.96 3.98 4.85
N VAL A 201 -2.50 4.83 4.00
CA VAL A 201 -2.94 6.18 4.34
C VAL A 201 -4.42 6.33 4.00
N MET A 202 -5.21 6.89 4.90
CA MET A 202 -6.62 7.17 4.64
C MET A 202 -6.76 8.14 3.46
N THR A 203 -7.68 7.83 2.54
CA THR A 203 -7.92 8.63 1.32
C THR A 203 -9.21 9.44 1.39
N HIS A 204 -9.90 9.41 2.50
CA HIS A 204 -11.06 10.22 2.88
C HIS A 204 -11.23 10.19 4.40
N ASP A 205 -12.07 11.07 4.93
CA ASP A 205 -12.48 11.01 6.34
C ASP A 205 -13.34 9.76 6.56
N LEU A 206 -12.95 8.90 7.51
CA LEU A 206 -13.69 7.71 7.86
C LEU A 206 -14.36 7.89 9.22
N PRO A 207 -15.70 8.07 9.27
CA PRO A 207 -16.44 8.19 10.53
C PRO A 207 -16.25 6.96 11.42
N ASP A 208 -16.53 7.12 12.72
CA ASP A 208 -16.56 6.03 13.67
C ASP A 208 -17.79 5.12 13.50
N SER A 209 -17.98 4.18 14.42
CA SER A 209 -19.13 3.25 14.50
C SER A 209 -19.04 2.03 13.58
N GLY A 210 -17.83 1.62 13.22
CA GLY A 210 -17.60 0.48 12.33
C GLY A 210 -17.89 0.79 10.87
N GLU A 211 -17.93 2.08 10.50
CA GLU A 211 -18.02 2.50 9.10
C GLU A 211 -16.88 1.91 8.26
N ARG A 212 -17.24 1.56 7.01
CA ARG A 212 -16.29 1.02 6.04
C ARG A 212 -15.86 2.11 5.09
N GLY A 213 -14.60 2.09 4.74
CA GLY A 213 -14.02 3.01 3.78
C GLY A 213 -12.76 2.44 3.16
N TYR A 214 -11.91 3.33 2.66
CA TYR A 214 -10.74 2.97 1.89
C TYR A 214 -9.50 3.65 2.44
N CYS A 215 -8.38 2.91 2.48
CA CYS A 215 -7.07 3.51 2.61
C CYS A 215 -6.21 3.17 1.39
N THR A 216 -5.41 4.13 0.94
CA THR A 216 -4.47 3.96 -0.16
C THR A 216 -3.28 3.14 0.33
N THR A 217 -3.01 2.01 -0.33
CA THR A 217 -1.83 1.17 -0.10
C THR A 217 -0.73 1.44 -1.14
N PHE A 218 -1.13 1.92 -2.30
CA PHE A 218 -0.25 2.38 -3.38
C PHE A 218 -0.98 3.43 -4.20
N GLY A 219 -0.35 4.57 -4.49
CA GLY A 219 -0.90 5.61 -5.34
C GLY A 219 -1.10 6.94 -4.62
N PHE A 220 -2.03 7.75 -5.09
CA PHE A 220 -2.19 9.12 -4.64
C PHE A 220 -3.16 9.23 -3.47
N VAL A 221 -2.84 10.10 -2.51
CA VAL A 221 -3.80 10.67 -1.56
C VAL A 221 -3.80 12.17 -1.74
N ARG A 222 -4.97 12.72 -1.96
CA ARG A 222 -5.21 14.14 -2.29
C ARG A 222 -5.88 14.85 -1.12
N ASP A 223 -5.92 16.17 -1.20
CA ASP A 223 -6.59 17.02 -0.21
C ASP A 223 -6.01 16.83 1.21
N VAL A 224 -4.69 16.65 1.28
CA VAL A 224 -3.93 16.49 2.53
C VAL A 224 -3.20 17.77 2.86
N ASN A 225 -3.13 18.13 4.14
CA ASN A 225 -2.28 19.23 4.57
C ASN A 225 -0.80 18.82 4.52
N THR A 226 -0.08 19.30 3.51
CA THR A 226 1.35 19.08 3.31
C THR A 226 2.19 20.34 3.53
N SER A 227 1.60 21.42 4.06
CA SER A 227 2.25 22.75 4.20
C SER A 227 3.48 22.75 5.12
N ALA A 228 3.64 21.74 5.96
CA ALA A 228 4.81 21.58 6.83
C ALA A 228 6.02 20.91 6.13
N PHE A 229 5.85 20.49 4.88
CA PHE A 229 6.85 19.73 4.13
C PHE A 229 7.25 20.46 2.85
N ALA A 230 8.36 20.02 2.25
CA ALA A 230 8.80 20.50 0.94
C ALA A 230 8.41 19.52 -0.17
N LEU A 231 8.33 20.04 -1.41
CA LEU A 231 8.12 19.19 -2.59
C LEU A 231 9.24 18.16 -2.71
N GLY A 232 8.87 16.89 -2.87
CA GLY A 232 9.81 15.78 -2.97
C GLY A 232 10.27 15.20 -1.63
N ASP A 233 9.84 15.75 -0.47
CA ASP A 233 10.16 15.17 0.83
C ASP A 233 9.62 13.73 0.91
N VAL A 234 10.46 12.83 1.44
CA VAL A 234 10.04 11.50 1.87
C VAL A 234 9.40 11.60 3.25
N LEU A 235 8.20 11.09 3.36
CA LEU A 235 7.42 11.10 4.60
C LEU A 235 7.47 9.73 5.27
N TYR A 236 7.87 9.73 6.53
CA TYR A 236 7.86 8.57 7.41
C TYR A 236 6.65 8.61 8.35
N ALA A 237 6.20 7.45 8.81
CA ALA A 237 5.25 7.40 9.92
C ALA A 237 5.87 8.04 11.17
N SER A 238 5.10 8.90 11.86
CA SER A 238 5.58 9.63 13.03
C SER A 238 5.79 8.70 14.23
N PRO A 239 6.92 8.82 14.94
CA PRO A 239 7.15 8.08 16.18
C PRO A 239 6.50 8.74 17.43
N THR A 240 6.00 9.97 17.31
CA THR A 240 5.50 10.76 18.43
C THR A 240 4.01 11.09 18.36
N VAL A 241 3.45 11.16 17.15
CA VAL A 241 2.03 11.49 16.93
C VAL A 241 1.38 10.41 16.07
N ALA A 242 0.43 9.68 16.65
CA ALA A 242 -0.27 8.60 15.95
C ALA A 242 -0.96 9.11 14.67
N GLY A 243 -0.76 8.41 13.57
CA GLY A 243 -1.35 8.74 12.26
C GLY A 243 -0.69 9.89 11.49
N ALA A 244 0.24 10.61 12.11
CA ALA A 244 0.92 11.73 11.46
C ALA A 244 2.15 11.30 10.64
N PHE A 245 2.63 12.21 9.80
CA PHE A 245 3.89 12.10 9.07
C PHE A 245 5.01 12.90 9.74
N THR A 246 6.24 12.50 9.42
CA THR A 246 7.45 13.30 9.64
C THR A 246 8.37 13.17 8.42
N ASN A 247 9.07 14.24 8.04
CA ASN A 247 10.14 14.19 7.03
C ASN A 247 11.53 13.96 7.66
N VAL A 248 11.59 13.86 8.99
CA VAL A 248 12.81 13.45 9.71
C VAL A 248 12.80 11.94 9.85
N LYS A 249 13.81 11.27 9.28
CA LYS A 249 13.94 9.81 9.41
C LYS A 249 14.03 9.42 10.89
N PRO A 250 13.07 8.62 11.41
CA PRO A 250 13.13 8.13 12.78
C PRO A 250 14.41 7.32 13.04
N THR A 251 14.86 7.35 14.27
CA THR A 251 16.00 6.53 14.75
C THR A 251 15.52 5.57 15.81
N ALA A 252 16.27 4.49 16.01
CA ALA A 252 15.97 3.51 17.05
C ALA A 252 15.75 4.17 18.43
N PRO A 253 14.81 3.66 19.27
CA PRO A 253 14.03 2.42 19.11
C PRO A 253 12.78 2.54 18.22
N ASN A 254 12.58 3.67 17.54
CA ASN A 254 11.41 3.92 16.72
C ASN A 254 11.50 3.15 15.38
N ASN A 255 10.35 2.74 14.87
CA ASN A 255 10.28 2.09 13.56
C ASN A 255 10.55 3.09 12.44
N VAL A 256 11.37 2.70 11.47
CA VAL A 256 11.59 3.46 10.24
C VAL A 256 10.67 2.93 9.15
N VAL A 257 9.60 3.65 8.88
CA VAL A 257 8.62 3.27 7.85
C VAL A 257 8.44 4.45 6.90
N PRO A 258 9.14 4.47 5.75
CA PRO A 258 8.80 5.37 4.65
C PRO A 258 7.40 5.04 4.16
N VAL A 259 6.50 6.02 4.14
CA VAL A 259 5.08 5.83 3.82
C VAL A 259 4.73 6.50 2.51
N ALA A 260 5.24 7.72 2.27
CA ALA A 260 4.84 8.52 1.12
C ALA A 260 5.94 9.48 0.67
N ALA A 261 5.71 10.15 -0.46
CA ALA A 261 6.47 11.30 -0.91
C ALA A 261 5.53 12.46 -1.23
N VAL A 262 5.97 13.71 -0.98
CA VAL A 262 5.19 14.91 -1.25
C VAL A 262 5.27 15.27 -2.73
N LEU A 263 4.12 15.31 -3.40
CA LEU A 263 4.01 15.69 -4.81
C LEU A 263 3.47 17.10 -5.02
N GLN A 264 2.65 17.58 -4.09
CA GLN A 264 2.13 18.95 -4.08
C GLN A 264 2.08 19.46 -2.64
N VAL A 265 2.56 20.69 -2.44
CA VAL A 265 2.51 21.36 -1.16
C VAL A 265 1.27 22.24 -1.09
N GLY A 266 0.46 22.06 -0.05
CA GLY A 266 -0.74 22.85 0.18
C GLY A 266 -1.32 22.63 1.57
N THR A 267 -2.19 23.52 2.01
CA THR A 267 -2.87 23.43 3.31
C THR A 267 -4.11 22.54 3.25
N THR A 268 -4.79 22.51 2.09
CA THR A 268 -6.04 21.78 1.86
C THR A 268 -6.05 20.99 0.55
N ASP A 269 -5.08 21.23 -0.32
CA ASP A 269 -4.97 20.68 -1.68
C ASP A 269 -3.64 19.96 -1.91
N GLY A 270 -2.91 19.64 -0.85
CA GLY A 270 -1.67 18.88 -0.92
C GLY A 270 -1.91 17.46 -1.45
N VAL A 271 -0.89 16.93 -2.14
CA VAL A 271 -0.91 15.58 -2.72
C VAL A 271 0.33 14.82 -2.31
N ILE A 272 0.14 13.60 -1.88
CA ILE A 272 1.22 12.67 -1.56
C ILE A 272 1.10 11.39 -2.40
N PHE A 273 2.23 10.79 -2.74
CA PHE A 273 2.29 9.46 -3.33
C PHE A 273 2.60 8.43 -2.25
N VAL A 274 1.67 7.56 -1.98
CA VAL A 274 1.73 6.55 -0.93
C VAL A 274 2.34 5.27 -1.47
N ARG A 275 3.34 4.75 -0.77
CA ARG A 275 3.95 3.44 -0.96
C ARG A 275 4.65 3.03 0.33
N PRO A 276 3.94 2.47 1.32
CA PRO A 276 4.58 2.03 2.55
C PRO A 276 5.64 0.98 2.25
N THR A 277 6.85 1.21 2.77
CA THR A 277 7.97 0.28 2.67
C THR A 277 8.49 0.00 4.07
N ILE A 278 8.99 -1.22 4.29
CA ILE A 278 9.56 -1.62 5.57
C ILE A 278 11.06 -1.52 5.43
N GLU A 279 11.67 -0.66 6.24
CA GLU A 279 13.12 -0.63 6.40
C GLU A 279 13.47 -1.45 7.64
N GLN A 280 14.10 -2.61 7.45
CA GLN A 280 14.63 -3.39 8.57
C GLN A 280 15.79 -2.65 9.19
N GLN A 281 15.63 -2.23 10.44
CA GLN A 281 16.76 -1.73 11.22
C GLN A 281 17.64 -2.89 11.64
N LYS A 282 18.96 -2.71 11.50
CA LYS A 282 19.96 -3.62 12.07
C LYS A 282 20.55 -2.98 13.30
N TYR A 283 20.60 -3.74 14.38
CA TYR A 283 21.15 -3.30 15.64
C TYR A 283 22.59 -3.81 15.77
N TYR A 284 23.50 -2.93 16.17
CA TYR A 284 24.91 -3.23 16.23
C TYR A 284 25.64 -2.34 17.22
N GLY A 285 26.81 -2.81 17.65
CA GLY A 285 27.75 -2.01 18.42
C GLY A 285 29.15 -2.55 18.27
N GLU A 286 30.13 -1.63 18.19
CA GLU A 286 31.54 -1.96 18.29
C GLU A 286 32.16 -1.19 19.48
N PHE A 287 32.82 -1.94 20.31
CA PHE A 287 33.40 -1.47 21.58
C PHE A 287 34.84 -1.88 21.68
N THR A 288 35.68 -1.00 22.22
CA THR A 288 37.10 -1.23 22.36
C THR A 288 37.56 -1.03 23.79
N LYS A 289 38.69 -1.68 24.09
CA LYS A 289 39.48 -1.43 25.29
C LYS A 289 40.82 -0.84 24.91
N LEU A 290 41.10 0.37 25.38
CA LEU A 290 42.29 1.11 25.03
C LEU A 290 43.38 1.11 26.13
N ASP A 291 43.14 0.38 27.23
CA ASP A 291 44.10 0.23 28.33
C ASP A 291 44.34 -1.26 28.65
N THR A 292 45.44 -1.55 29.34
CA THR A 292 45.82 -2.91 29.71
C THR A 292 45.04 -3.39 30.91
N GLN A 293 44.62 -4.66 30.91
CA GLN A 293 43.98 -5.33 32.05
C GLN A 293 44.71 -6.63 32.39
N THR A 294 45.13 -6.73 33.65
CA THR A 294 45.88 -7.88 34.20
C THR A 294 45.00 -8.62 35.20
N PRO A 295 44.97 -9.97 35.24
CA PRO A 295 44.22 -10.72 36.23
C PRO A 295 44.85 -10.49 37.63
N ALA A 296 44.04 -10.24 38.64
CA ALA A 296 44.46 -10.04 40.00
C ALA A 296 44.88 -11.37 40.69
N ALA A 297 44.30 -12.51 40.25
CA ALA A 297 44.59 -13.84 40.73
C ALA A 297 44.58 -14.86 39.60
N ILE A 298 45.34 -15.94 39.75
CA ILE A 298 45.36 -17.07 38.81
C ILE A 298 44.06 -17.87 38.91
N ASN A 299 43.67 -18.48 37.79
CA ASN A 299 42.50 -19.38 37.68
C ASN A 299 41.20 -18.76 38.21
N THR A 300 41.09 -17.43 38.10
CA THR A 300 39.94 -16.67 38.54
C THR A 300 39.34 -15.97 37.36
N ALA A 301 38.00 -16.05 37.18
CA ALA A 301 37.28 -15.43 36.11
C ALA A 301 37.07 -13.93 36.37
N TYR A 302 37.44 -13.11 35.40
CA TYR A 302 37.23 -11.65 35.41
C TYR A 302 36.49 -11.20 34.16
N PRO A 303 35.62 -10.24 34.27
CA PRO A 303 35.03 -9.61 33.10
C PRO A 303 36.03 -8.63 32.47
N LEU A 304 36.02 -8.55 31.13
CA LEU A 304 36.74 -7.52 30.40
C LEU A 304 36.00 -6.18 30.49
N LEU A 305 36.70 -5.14 30.92
CA LEU A 305 36.17 -3.79 30.96
C LEU A 305 36.45 -3.09 29.63
N LEU A 306 35.40 -2.69 28.93
CA LEU A 306 35.49 -1.90 27.70
C LEU A 306 35.59 -0.41 28.05
N THR A 307 36.29 0.39 27.26
CA THR A 307 36.54 1.80 27.56
C THR A 307 35.88 2.75 26.55
N ASN A 308 35.66 2.30 25.33
CA ASN A 308 35.15 3.11 24.25
C ASN A 308 33.97 2.43 23.52
N THR A 309 33.04 3.26 23.02
CA THR A 309 32.08 2.91 21.98
C THR A 309 32.56 3.54 20.69
N GLU A 310 32.90 2.73 19.69
CA GLU A 310 33.32 3.22 18.37
C GLU A 310 32.09 3.58 17.52
N ILE A 311 31.15 2.67 17.44
CA ILE A 311 29.85 2.87 16.77
C ILE A 311 28.80 2.02 17.47
N ALA A 312 27.57 2.52 17.56
CA ALA A 312 26.46 1.76 18.15
C ALA A 312 25.11 2.22 17.62
N ASN A 313 24.20 1.24 17.51
CA ASN A 313 22.78 1.45 17.25
C ASN A 313 22.00 0.42 18.07
N ASP A 314 21.33 0.86 19.15
CA ASP A 314 20.56 0.03 20.11
C ASP A 314 21.34 -1.16 20.74
N VAL A 315 22.67 -1.11 20.68
CA VAL A 315 23.58 -1.94 21.46
C VAL A 315 24.51 -0.96 22.20
N SER A 316 24.60 -1.05 23.53
CA SER A 316 25.26 -0.03 24.31
C SER A 316 26.14 -0.62 25.44
N LEU A 317 27.13 0.14 25.92
CA LEU A 317 27.85 -0.20 27.16
C LEU A 317 26.96 0.07 28.38
N GLY A 318 26.87 -0.91 29.26
CA GLY A 318 26.16 -0.82 30.53
C GLY A 318 27.07 -0.41 31.70
N THR A 319 26.55 -0.57 32.91
CA THR A 319 27.30 -0.38 34.15
C THR A 319 27.27 -1.69 34.96
N PRO A 320 28.44 -2.28 35.28
CA PRO A 320 29.82 -1.87 34.91
C PRO A 320 30.06 -1.96 33.38
N ALA A 321 31.12 -1.32 32.91
CA ALA A 321 31.48 -1.24 31.49
C ALA A 321 32.02 -2.56 30.90
N SER A 322 31.82 -3.68 31.58
CA SER A 322 31.98 -5.04 31.05
C SER A 322 30.75 -5.52 30.28
N ARG A 323 29.61 -4.86 30.50
CA ARG A 323 28.29 -5.27 29.96
C ARG A 323 28.02 -4.60 28.65
N VAL A 324 27.76 -5.39 27.63
CA VAL A 324 27.20 -4.90 26.39
C VAL A 324 25.70 -5.25 26.37
N VAL A 325 24.84 -4.24 26.48
CA VAL A 325 23.40 -4.33 26.65
C VAL A 325 22.71 -4.31 25.30
N ILE A 326 21.75 -5.20 25.12
CA ILE A 326 20.95 -5.36 23.92
C ILE A 326 19.55 -4.75 24.16
N ALA A 327 19.20 -3.75 23.35
CA ALA A 327 17.87 -3.12 23.47
C ALA A 327 16.76 -3.91 22.78
N ASN A 328 17.06 -4.68 21.75
CA ASN A 328 16.09 -5.40 20.92
C ASN A 328 16.38 -6.91 20.89
N ALA A 329 15.36 -7.73 21.05
CA ALA A 329 15.49 -9.18 20.95
C ALA A 329 15.92 -9.62 19.53
N GLY A 330 16.65 -10.74 19.44
CA GLY A 330 17.05 -11.32 18.16
C GLY A 330 18.26 -12.25 18.26
N LEU A 331 18.73 -12.69 17.10
CA LEU A 331 19.99 -13.41 16.96
C LEU A 331 21.11 -12.41 16.71
N TYR A 332 22.16 -12.52 17.51
CA TYR A 332 23.32 -11.62 17.44
C TYR A 332 24.61 -12.39 17.17
N ASN A 333 25.33 -11.96 16.16
CA ASN A 333 26.72 -12.38 15.96
C ASN A 333 27.64 -11.54 16.85
N ILE A 334 28.38 -12.21 17.70
CA ILE A 334 29.31 -11.61 18.67
C ILE A 334 30.72 -12.00 18.24
N SER A 335 31.49 -11.02 17.78
CA SER A 335 32.86 -11.20 17.36
C SER A 335 33.80 -10.49 18.33
N VAL A 336 34.75 -11.22 18.90
CA VAL A 336 35.69 -10.71 19.89
C VAL A 336 37.11 -10.96 19.43
N SER A 337 37.97 -9.96 19.56
CA SER A 337 39.38 -10.04 19.36
C SER A 337 40.10 -9.51 20.63
N VAL A 338 40.85 -10.34 21.28
CA VAL A 338 41.59 -10.04 22.53
C VAL A 338 43.07 -10.16 22.29
N GLN A 339 43.80 -9.05 22.44
CA GLN A 339 45.26 -9.04 22.32
C GLN A 339 45.88 -9.30 23.68
N ILE A 340 46.71 -10.32 23.76
CA ILE A 340 47.40 -10.73 24.99
C ILE A 340 48.91 -10.56 24.87
N THR A 341 49.54 -10.34 26.00
CA THR A 341 51.02 -10.35 26.15
C THR A 341 51.39 -11.10 27.42
N SER A 342 52.68 -11.50 27.53
CA SER A 342 53.25 -12.11 28.75
C SER A 342 54.58 -11.49 29.09
N THR A 343 54.80 -11.24 30.37
CA THR A 343 56.13 -10.80 30.91
C THR A 343 56.98 -11.97 31.34
N ASN A 344 56.67 -13.19 30.95
CA ASN A 344 57.35 -14.40 31.30
C ASN A 344 57.65 -15.28 30.07
N SER A 345 58.82 -15.87 29.98
CA SER A 345 59.23 -16.71 28.84
C SER A 345 58.74 -18.17 28.94
N SER A 346 58.25 -18.63 30.10
CA SER A 346 57.59 -19.92 30.18
C SER A 346 56.16 -19.87 29.70
N GLN A 347 55.65 -20.98 29.16
CA GLN A 347 54.27 -21.06 28.67
C GLN A 347 53.29 -20.61 29.74
N LYS A 348 52.36 -19.72 29.34
CA LYS A 348 51.23 -19.24 30.12
C LYS A 348 49.97 -19.32 29.25
N SER A 349 48.86 -19.67 29.88
CA SER A 349 47.59 -19.85 29.17
C SER A 349 46.55 -18.88 29.68
N ILE A 350 45.70 -18.44 28.75
CA ILE A 350 44.53 -17.63 29.02
C ILE A 350 43.33 -18.27 28.36
N TRP A 351 42.19 -18.24 29.03
CA TRP A 351 40.87 -18.64 28.53
C TRP A 351 40.02 -17.39 28.35
N VAL A 352 39.30 -17.29 27.25
CA VAL A 352 38.36 -16.22 26.95
C VAL A 352 37.06 -16.86 26.54
N TRP A 353 35.93 -16.38 27.08
CA TRP A 353 34.57 -16.89 26.75
C TRP A 353 33.52 -15.81 26.93
N LEU A 354 32.27 -16.11 26.52
CA LEU A 354 31.12 -15.23 26.67
C LEU A 354 30.28 -15.65 27.88
N ARG A 355 29.77 -14.65 28.60
CA ARG A 355 28.78 -14.79 29.69
C ARG A 355 27.57 -13.92 29.42
N LYS A 356 26.39 -14.52 29.62
CA LYS A 356 25.11 -13.84 29.52
C LYS A 356 24.60 -13.46 30.90
N ASN A 357 24.10 -12.22 31.05
CA ASN A 357 23.43 -11.70 32.23
C ASN A 357 24.22 -11.87 33.54
N GLY A 358 25.56 -11.84 33.45
CA GLY A 358 26.45 -11.91 34.60
C GLY A 358 26.59 -13.29 35.27
N THR A 359 25.79 -14.26 34.90
CA THR A 359 25.67 -15.54 35.60
C THR A 359 25.83 -16.77 34.72
N THR A 360 25.40 -16.72 33.46
CA THR A 360 25.33 -17.89 32.59
C THR A 360 26.44 -17.87 31.54
N ASP A 361 27.43 -18.75 31.71
CA ASP A 361 28.44 -18.93 30.69
C ASP A 361 27.83 -19.56 29.42
N ILE A 362 28.13 -18.99 28.25
CA ILE A 362 27.62 -19.51 26.97
C ILE A 362 28.41 -20.78 26.63
N PRO A 363 27.72 -21.93 26.50
CA PRO A 363 28.39 -23.20 26.20
C PRO A 363 29.19 -23.13 24.89
N ASN A 364 30.36 -23.74 24.85
CA ASN A 364 31.24 -23.84 23.69
C ASN A 364 31.83 -22.50 23.20
N SER A 365 31.60 -21.36 23.88
CA SER A 365 32.20 -20.06 23.53
C SER A 365 33.66 -19.91 23.96
N ALA A 366 34.17 -20.79 24.83
CA ALA A 366 35.52 -20.65 25.36
C ALA A 366 36.59 -20.93 24.30
N ARG A 367 37.62 -20.08 24.32
CA ARG A 367 38.86 -20.24 23.56
C ARG A 367 40.04 -20.20 24.54
N VAL A 368 41.04 -21.02 24.27
CA VAL A 368 42.29 -21.03 25.03
C VAL A 368 43.45 -20.67 24.11
N ALA A 369 44.31 -19.83 24.60
CA ALA A 369 45.60 -19.53 23.93
C ALA A 369 46.75 -19.63 24.91
N SER A 370 47.91 -20.06 24.42
CA SER A 370 49.11 -20.15 25.20
C SER A 370 50.20 -19.29 24.57
N ILE A 371 50.87 -18.50 25.41
CA ILE A 371 51.97 -17.63 25.00
C ILE A 371 53.25 -18.05 25.72
N THR A 372 54.33 -18.19 24.95
CA THR A 372 55.65 -18.61 25.46
C THR A 372 56.69 -17.52 25.28
N LEU A 373 56.36 -16.42 24.62
CA LEU A 373 57.29 -15.35 24.29
C LEU A 373 57.16 -14.21 25.30
N ASN A 374 58.28 -13.88 25.96
CA ASN A 374 58.38 -12.71 26.83
C ASN A 374 58.18 -11.42 26.01
N ASN A 375 57.24 -10.58 26.40
CA ASN A 375 56.84 -9.35 25.71
C ASN A 375 56.34 -9.58 24.26
N GLY A 376 56.01 -10.83 23.89
CA GLY A 376 55.35 -11.12 22.64
C GLY A 376 53.83 -10.83 22.71
N TYR A 377 53.20 -10.73 21.54
CA TYR A 377 51.77 -10.53 21.44
C TYR A 377 51.13 -11.70 20.70
N LEU A 378 49.93 -12.05 21.14
CA LEU A 378 49.08 -13.05 20.50
C LEU A 378 47.60 -12.55 20.53
N VAL A 379 46.86 -12.83 19.50
CA VAL A 379 45.42 -12.50 19.45
C VAL A 379 44.59 -13.75 19.65
N VAL A 380 43.66 -13.69 20.60
CA VAL A 380 42.62 -14.69 20.82
C VAL A 380 41.32 -14.16 20.21
N SER A 381 40.76 -14.90 19.27
CA SER A 381 39.49 -14.52 18.63
C SER A 381 38.41 -15.56 18.90
N LEU A 382 37.20 -15.10 19.11
CA LEU A 382 36.00 -15.92 19.16
C LEU A 382 34.89 -15.26 18.35
N ASN A 383 34.01 -16.09 17.83
CA ASN A 383 32.82 -15.66 17.09
C ASN A 383 31.70 -16.64 17.43
N GLU A 384 30.55 -16.10 17.93
CA GLU A 384 29.42 -16.89 18.36
C GLU A 384 28.13 -16.21 17.95
N VAL A 385 27.10 -17.00 17.55
CA VAL A 385 25.74 -16.52 17.32
C VAL A 385 24.91 -16.87 18.54
N VAL A 386 24.32 -15.85 19.16
CA VAL A 386 23.60 -15.97 20.44
C VAL A 386 22.21 -15.37 20.33
N SER A 387 21.21 -16.10 20.81
CA SER A 387 19.86 -15.57 20.97
C SER A 387 19.74 -14.75 22.25
N LEU A 388 19.39 -13.47 22.09
CA LEU A 388 19.29 -12.49 23.18
C LEU A 388 17.92 -11.85 23.19
N LEU A 389 17.40 -11.59 24.37
CA LEU A 389 16.16 -10.85 24.60
C LEU A 389 16.48 -9.35 24.83
N ALA A 390 15.47 -8.51 24.67
CA ALA A 390 15.58 -7.11 25.03
C ALA A 390 15.93 -6.96 26.53
N GLY A 391 16.96 -6.18 26.82
CA GLY A 391 17.51 -6.00 28.16
C GLY A 391 18.57 -7.04 28.58
N ASP A 392 18.80 -8.09 27.79
CA ASP A 392 19.95 -8.99 28.03
C ASP A 392 21.25 -8.24 27.82
N PHE A 393 22.30 -8.71 28.50
CA PHE A 393 23.66 -8.22 28.26
C PHE A 393 24.67 -9.37 28.15
N ILE A 394 25.73 -9.11 27.41
CA ILE A 394 26.87 -10.01 27.22
C ILE A 394 28.09 -9.40 27.90
N GLU A 395 28.85 -10.24 28.51
CA GLU A 395 30.22 -9.95 29.05
C GLU A 395 31.22 -10.89 28.40
N VAL A 396 32.36 -10.35 28.02
CA VAL A 396 33.54 -11.14 27.65
C VAL A 396 34.30 -11.44 28.93
N MET A 397 34.46 -12.74 29.27
CA MET A 397 35.16 -13.20 30.46
C MET A 397 36.53 -13.71 30.09
N TYR A 398 37.46 -13.59 31.02
CA TYR A 398 38.78 -14.21 30.89
C TYR A 398 39.30 -14.78 32.23
N ALA A 399 40.16 -15.76 32.14
CA ALA A 399 40.95 -16.30 33.25
C ALA A 399 42.33 -16.71 32.74
N ALA A 400 43.34 -16.58 33.55
CA ALA A 400 44.69 -16.98 33.20
C ALA A 400 45.32 -17.86 34.30
N ASP A 401 46.23 -18.73 33.91
CA ASP A 401 47.05 -19.55 34.83
C ASP A 401 48.18 -18.78 35.45
N SER A 402 48.40 -17.53 35.09
CA SER A 402 49.47 -16.65 35.59
C SER A 402 49.03 -15.18 35.58
N THR A 403 49.45 -14.43 36.61
CA THR A 403 49.33 -12.98 36.65
C THR A 403 50.34 -12.25 35.74
N ASN A 404 51.26 -12.97 35.12
CA ASN A 404 52.14 -12.42 34.11
C ASN A 404 51.55 -12.29 32.72
N VAL A 405 50.32 -12.82 32.49
CA VAL A 405 49.60 -12.62 31.25
C VAL A 405 48.67 -11.44 31.42
N SER A 406 48.69 -10.52 30.48
CA SER A 406 47.84 -9.34 30.45
C SER A 406 47.10 -9.24 29.12
N ILE A 407 45.89 -8.66 29.13
CA ILE A 407 45.22 -8.19 27.96
C ILE A 407 45.73 -6.78 27.70
N ALA A 408 46.44 -6.57 26.57
CA ALA A 408 47.31 -5.42 26.42
C ALA A 408 47.01 -4.61 25.15
N THR A 409 47.06 -3.30 25.31
CA THR A 409 47.06 -2.35 24.19
C THR A 409 48.50 -2.10 23.71
N VAL A 410 48.63 -1.73 22.44
CA VAL A 410 49.91 -1.23 21.88
C VAL A 410 49.70 0.18 21.38
N ALA A 411 50.56 1.09 21.80
CA ALA A 411 50.52 2.48 21.38
C ALA A 411 50.76 2.64 19.86
N ALA A 412 50.23 3.70 19.28
CA ALA A 412 50.47 4.04 17.89
C ALA A 412 51.99 4.24 17.62
N THR A 413 52.44 3.82 16.46
CA THR A 413 53.78 4.02 15.93
C THR A 413 53.75 4.99 14.74
N ALA A 414 54.91 5.32 14.20
CA ALA A 414 54.99 6.18 13.02
C ALA A 414 54.39 5.52 11.74
N PHE A 415 54.20 4.20 11.75
CA PHE A 415 53.74 3.42 10.59
C PHE A 415 52.44 2.64 10.84
N ALA A 416 51.90 2.63 12.06
CA ALA A 416 50.68 1.91 12.39
C ALA A 416 49.87 2.64 13.48
N PRO A 417 48.53 2.62 13.43
CA PRO A 417 47.69 3.11 14.51
C PRO A 417 47.85 2.29 15.78
N ALA A 418 47.32 2.78 16.91
CA ALA A 418 47.26 2.03 18.15
C ALA A 418 46.45 0.73 17.97
N ALA A 419 46.93 -0.37 18.59
CA ALA A 419 46.16 -1.61 18.63
C ALA A 419 45.42 -1.71 19.97
N PRO A 420 44.08 -1.74 19.98
CA PRO A 420 43.28 -1.94 21.19
C PRO A 420 43.60 -3.29 21.86
N ALA A 421 43.45 -3.34 23.17
CA ALA A 421 43.58 -4.58 23.95
C ALA A 421 42.39 -5.54 23.62
N VAL A 422 41.22 -4.99 23.36
CA VAL A 422 40.00 -5.72 22.96
C VAL A 422 39.27 -4.95 21.89
N ILE A 423 38.73 -5.68 20.91
CA ILE A 423 37.68 -5.24 19.99
C ILE A 423 36.52 -6.22 20.17
N LEU A 424 35.35 -5.71 20.49
CA LEU A 424 34.12 -6.47 20.59
C LEU A 424 33.08 -5.86 19.63
N ALA A 425 32.71 -6.62 18.63
CA ALA A 425 31.62 -6.26 17.70
C ALA A 425 30.41 -7.16 17.94
N VAL A 426 29.24 -6.54 18.06
CA VAL A 426 27.93 -7.20 18.21
C VAL A 426 27.04 -6.73 17.09
N THR A 427 26.53 -7.65 16.30
CA THR A 427 25.68 -7.32 15.14
C THR A 427 24.48 -8.24 15.10
N GLN A 428 23.29 -7.68 15.03
CA GLN A 428 22.08 -8.46 14.84
C GLN A 428 22.08 -9.09 13.45
N THR A 429 21.85 -10.40 13.39
CA THR A 429 21.77 -11.17 12.14
C THR A 429 20.33 -11.39 11.72
N GLU A 430 19.41 -11.57 12.71
CA GLU A 430 18.00 -11.85 12.50
C GLU A 430 17.16 -11.33 13.68
N GLN A 431 15.94 -10.85 13.41
CA GLN A 431 14.96 -10.38 14.40
C GLN A 431 14.07 -11.50 14.91
#